data_273a2b2ac3e14bbc4b34f3473209a321
#
_entry.id   273a2b2ac3e14bbc4b34f3473209a321
#
_cell.length_a   1.000
_cell.length_b   1.000
_cell.length_c   1.000
_cell.angle_alpha   90.00
_cell.angle_beta   90.00
_cell.angle_gamma   90.00
#
_symmetry.space_group_name_H-M   'P 1'
#
loop_
_entity.id
_entity.type
_entity.pdbx_description
1 polymer ?
#
loop_
_entity_poly.entity_id
_entity_poly.type
_entity_poly.pdbx_seq_one_letter_code
_entity_poly.pdbx_strand_id
1 'polypeptide(L)'
;MFYNLNTMICVVHMTEELSNTFRKYTQLVKMLPKKPCDEDLLLLYGYYKQVYNGNCNIGEPNAFFGIKEHRKWRAWKSVENMDSSLAMNKYIQKVNQLIESYK
;
A
#
# COMPACT_ATOMS: atom_id res chain seq x y z
N MET A 1 -1.97 10.26 33.24
CA MET A 1 -1.17 9.33 32.46
C MET A 1 -0.06 10.04 31.72
N PHE A 2 1.11 9.55 31.85
CA PHE A 2 2.27 10.23 31.28
C PHE A 2 3.01 9.32 30.32
N TYR A 3 3.19 9.80 29.10
CA TYR A 3 4.14 9.19 28.19
C TYR A 3 5.50 9.79 28.48
N ASN A 4 6.47 8.96 28.75
CA ASN A 4 7.80 9.52 28.87
C ASN A 4 8.38 9.76 27.47
N LEU A 5 9.40 10.57 27.42
CA LEU A 5 10.01 10.99 26.16
C LEU A 5 10.57 9.79 25.37
N ASN A 6 11.10 8.80 26.09
CA ASN A 6 11.67 7.60 25.46
C ASN A 6 10.60 6.78 24.74
N THR A 7 9.40 6.68 25.31
CA THR A 7 8.30 5.97 24.68
C THR A 7 7.88 6.67 23.38
N MET A 8 7.80 8.00 23.42
CA MET A 8 7.45 8.78 22.22
C MET A 8 8.50 8.63 21.13
N ILE A 9 9.77 8.64 21.49
CA ILE A 9 10.87 8.46 20.54
C ILE A 9 10.80 7.07 19.88
N CYS A 10 10.52 6.03 20.67
CA CYS A 10 10.37 4.68 20.13
C CYS A 10 9.23 4.58 19.11
N VAL A 11 8.09 5.21 19.37
CA VAL A 11 6.95 5.22 18.46
C VAL A 11 7.32 5.92 17.13
N VAL A 12 8.00 7.06 17.24
CA VAL A 12 8.45 7.81 16.05
C VAL A 12 9.42 6.97 15.23
N HIS A 13 10.38 6.30 15.87
CA HIS A 13 11.32 5.42 15.18
C HIS A 13 10.62 4.27 14.48
N MET A 14 9.65 3.64 15.12
CA MET A 14 8.89 2.54 14.52
C MET A 14 8.14 3.01 13.28
N THR A 15 7.57 4.22 13.31
CA THR A 15 6.88 4.80 12.17
C THR A 15 7.85 5.08 11.02
N GLU A 16 9.03 5.63 11.32
CA GLU A 16 10.05 5.89 10.31
C GLU A 16 10.57 4.59 9.71
N GLU A 17 10.80 3.57 10.53
CA GLU A 17 11.24 2.25 10.05
C GLU A 17 10.21 1.64 9.13
N LEU A 18 8.93 1.72 9.48
CA LEU A 18 7.85 1.20 8.66
C LEU A 18 7.80 1.93 7.31
N SER A 19 7.91 3.25 7.32
CA SER A 19 7.92 4.04 6.09
C SER A 19 9.11 3.69 5.20
N ASN A 20 10.27 3.52 5.80
CA ASN A 20 11.49 3.15 5.06
C ASN A 20 11.37 1.74 4.47
N THR A 21 10.84 0.81 5.25
CA THR A 21 10.60 -0.56 4.80
C THR A 21 9.58 -0.57 3.66
N PHE A 22 8.51 0.17 3.81
CA PHE A 22 7.48 0.28 2.77
C PHE A 22 8.09 0.78 1.45
N ARG A 23 8.87 1.86 1.51
CA ARG A 23 9.54 2.40 0.31
C ARG A 23 10.45 1.38 -0.34
N LYS A 24 11.20 0.62 0.47
CA LYS A 24 12.04 -0.46 -0.02
C LYS A 24 11.22 -1.48 -0.80
N TYR A 25 10.07 -1.88 -0.25
CA TYR A 25 9.21 -2.87 -0.88
C TYR A 25 8.54 -2.36 -2.16
N THR A 26 8.29 -1.05 -2.27
CA THR A 26 7.80 -0.49 -3.53
C THR A 26 8.82 -0.62 -4.66
N GLN A 27 10.10 -0.69 -4.31
CA GLN A 27 11.15 -0.93 -5.29
C GLN A 27 11.35 -2.43 -5.56
N LEU A 28 11.28 -3.25 -4.52
CA LEU A 28 11.44 -4.70 -4.65
C LEU A 28 10.40 -5.32 -5.59
N VAL A 29 9.18 -4.83 -5.57
CA VAL A 29 8.13 -5.38 -6.43
C VAL A 29 8.45 -5.21 -7.91
N LYS A 30 9.21 -4.19 -8.26
CA LYS A 30 9.64 -3.94 -9.65
C LYS A 30 10.71 -4.91 -10.11
N MET A 31 11.36 -5.60 -9.16
CA MET A 31 12.48 -6.51 -9.42
C MET A 31 12.06 -7.97 -9.41
N LEU A 32 10.78 -8.25 -9.29
CA LEU A 32 10.28 -9.63 -9.33
C LEU A 32 10.54 -10.26 -10.69
N PRO A 33 10.83 -11.59 -10.73
CA PRO A 33 11.12 -12.28 -12.01
C PRO A 33 9.99 -12.22 -13.01
N LYS A 34 8.74 -12.15 -12.51
CA LYS A 34 7.55 -12.01 -13.34
C LYS A 34 6.69 -10.89 -12.83
N LYS A 35 6.02 -10.20 -13.75
CA LYS A 35 5.01 -9.22 -13.39
C LYS A 35 3.87 -9.92 -12.66
N PRO A 36 3.44 -9.41 -11.49
CA PRO A 36 2.28 -9.98 -10.79
C PRO A 36 1.02 -9.90 -11.65
N CYS A 37 0.05 -10.75 -11.34
CA CYS A 37 -1.24 -10.69 -12.03
C CYS A 37 -1.97 -9.38 -11.73
N ASP A 38 -2.95 -9.04 -12.55
CA ASP A 38 -3.68 -7.79 -12.44
C ASP A 38 -4.34 -7.63 -11.06
N GLU A 39 -4.88 -8.71 -10.51
CA GLU A 39 -5.52 -8.67 -9.19
C GLU A 39 -4.53 -8.27 -8.10
N ASP A 40 -3.33 -8.85 -8.13
CA ASP A 40 -2.29 -8.53 -7.15
C ASP A 40 -1.79 -7.09 -7.32
N LEU A 41 -1.61 -6.67 -8.57
CA LEU A 41 -1.20 -5.28 -8.85
C LEU A 41 -2.24 -4.29 -8.38
N LEU A 42 -3.52 -4.61 -8.51
CA LEU A 42 -4.60 -3.74 -8.05
C LEU A 42 -4.64 -3.65 -6.53
N LEU A 43 -4.41 -4.76 -5.83
CA LEU A 43 -4.30 -4.72 -4.36
C LEU A 43 -3.16 -3.78 -3.93
N LEU A 44 -2.00 -3.97 -4.53
CA LEU A 44 -0.84 -3.12 -4.22
C LEU A 44 -1.12 -1.66 -4.54
N TYR A 45 -1.78 -1.40 -5.65
CA TYR A 45 -2.16 -0.04 -6.05
C TYR A 45 -3.06 0.61 -5.00
N GLY A 46 -4.07 -0.10 -4.52
CA GLY A 46 -4.98 0.41 -3.51
C GLY A 46 -4.27 0.80 -2.23
N TYR A 47 -3.42 -0.09 -1.71
CA TYR A 47 -2.63 0.18 -0.51
C TYR A 47 -1.70 1.38 -0.72
N TYR A 48 -1.01 1.42 -1.85
CA TYR A 48 -0.09 2.50 -2.19
C TYR A 48 -0.81 3.86 -2.20
N LYS A 49 -1.97 3.92 -2.86
CA LYS A 49 -2.75 5.16 -2.92
C LYS A 49 -3.24 5.58 -1.54
N GLN A 50 -3.64 4.62 -0.72
CA GLN A 50 -4.10 4.93 0.63
C GLN A 50 -2.97 5.51 1.48
N VAL A 51 -1.74 5.00 1.32
CA VAL A 51 -0.59 5.54 2.05
C VAL A 51 -0.30 6.97 1.65
N TYR A 52 -0.25 7.26 0.35
CA TYR A 52 0.21 8.56 -0.13
C TYR A 52 -0.88 9.61 -0.26
N ASN A 53 -2.11 9.21 -0.55
CA ASN A 53 -3.21 10.13 -0.82
C ASN A 53 -4.34 10.07 0.20
N GLY A 54 -4.34 9.05 1.07
CA GLY A 54 -5.46 8.83 1.97
C GLY A 54 -6.66 8.28 1.22
N ASN A 55 -7.86 8.57 1.73
CA ASN A 55 -9.09 8.07 1.13
C ASN A 55 -9.26 8.53 -0.31
N CYS A 56 -9.87 7.65 -1.11
CA CYS A 56 -10.19 7.98 -2.49
C CYS A 56 -11.05 9.24 -2.54
N ASN A 57 -10.52 10.27 -3.16
CA ASN A 57 -11.16 11.59 -3.23
C ASN A 57 -11.61 11.94 -4.64
N ILE A 58 -11.64 10.97 -5.54
CA ILE A 58 -12.11 11.17 -6.90
C ILE A 58 -13.37 10.34 -7.13
N GLY A 59 -14.22 10.83 -8.01
CA GLY A 59 -15.45 10.13 -8.37
C GLY A 59 -15.18 8.92 -9.27
N GLU A 60 -16.17 8.06 -9.37
CA GLU A 60 -16.08 6.90 -10.25
C GLU A 60 -15.82 7.34 -11.68
N PRO A 61 -14.79 6.79 -12.35
CA PRO A 61 -14.50 7.14 -13.74
C PRO A 61 -15.67 6.75 -14.65
N ASN A 62 -15.96 7.58 -15.66
CA ASN A 62 -17.00 7.24 -16.61
C ASN A 62 -16.50 6.21 -17.63
N ALA A 63 -17.42 5.69 -18.45
CA ALA A 63 -17.12 4.60 -19.37
C ALA A 63 -16.03 4.92 -20.40
N PHE A 64 -15.77 6.19 -20.68
CA PHE A 64 -14.72 6.58 -21.62
C PHE A 64 -13.33 6.24 -21.15
N PHE A 65 -13.12 6.16 -19.82
CA PHE A 65 -11.79 5.89 -19.26
C PHE A 65 -11.44 4.40 -19.25
N GLY A 66 -12.43 3.54 -19.55
CA GLY A 66 -12.18 2.11 -19.71
C GLY A 66 -12.12 1.31 -18.43
N ILE A 67 -12.00 -0.01 -18.60
CA ILE A 67 -12.06 -0.98 -17.51
C ILE A 67 -10.88 -0.81 -16.55
N LYS A 68 -9.70 -0.54 -17.07
CA LYS A 68 -8.49 -0.41 -16.27
C LYS A 68 -8.61 0.71 -15.23
N GLU A 69 -9.11 1.88 -15.65
CA GLU A 69 -9.27 3.01 -14.74
C GLU A 69 -10.36 2.73 -13.70
N HIS A 70 -11.43 2.04 -14.07
CA HIS A 70 -12.46 1.61 -13.15
C HIS A 70 -11.91 0.66 -12.08
N ARG A 71 -11.12 -0.31 -12.49
CA ARG A 71 -10.52 -1.28 -11.56
C ARG A 71 -9.57 -0.59 -10.58
N LYS A 72 -8.77 0.35 -11.05
CA LYS A 72 -7.86 1.12 -10.20
C LYS A 72 -8.66 1.93 -9.18
N TRP A 73 -9.71 2.60 -9.63
CA TRP A 73 -10.57 3.37 -8.75
C TRP A 73 -11.20 2.48 -7.66
N ARG A 74 -11.72 1.33 -8.04
CA ARG A 74 -12.32 0.38 -7.10
C ARG A 74 -11.30 -0.12 -6.08
N ALA A 75 -10.10 -0.39 -6.54
CA ALA A 75 -9.03 -0.87 -5.66
C ALA A 75 -8.72 0.16 -4.57
N TRP A 76 -8.59 1.42 -4.95
CA TRP A 76 -8.36 2.49 -3.99
C TRP A 76 -9.58 2.71 -3.09
N LYS A 77 -10.76 2.75 -3.66
CA LYS A 77 -12.00 2.93 -2.91
C LYS A 77 -12.22 1.82 -1.89
N SER A 78 -11.82 0.60 -2.21
CA SER A 78 -12.03 -0.56 -1.33
C SER A 78 -11.24 -0.50 -0.02
N VAL A 79 -10.21 0.33 0.05
CA VAL A 79 -9.38 0.50 1.25
C VAL A 79 -9.70 1.81 1.98
N GLU A 80 -10.84 2.41 1.67
CA GLU A 80 -11.29 3.64 2.32
C GLU A 80 -11.25 3.50 3.84
N ASN A 81 -10.77 4.54 4.52
CA ASN A 81 -10.60 4.60 5.97
C ASN A 81 -9.52 3.67 6.53
N MET A 82 -8.78 2.97 5.69
CA MET A 82 -7.65 2.18 6.17
C MET A 82 -6.54 3.10 6.66
N ASP A 83 -6.03 2.82 7.86
CA ASP A 83 -4.92 3.55 8.42
C ASP A 83 -3.67 3.38 7.55
N SER A 84 -2.86 4.44 7.40
CA SER A 84 -1.69 4.38 6.54
C SER A 84 -0.68 3.32 6.98
N SER A 85 -0.52 3.13 8.30
CA SER A 85 0.38 2.08 8.81
C SER A 85 -0.12 0.69 8.45
N LEU A 86 -1.42 0.47 8.53
CA LEU A 86 -2.01 -0.80 8.14
C LEU A 86 -1.84 -1.04 6.63
N ALA A 87 -2.05 0.00 5.83
CA ALA A 87 -1.88 -0.10 4.38
C ALA A 87 -0.44 -0.43 4.01
N MET A 88 0.53 0.20 4.68
CA MET A 88 1.95 -0.12 4.50
C MET A 88 2.24 -1.59 4.82
N ASN A 89 1.74 -2.07 5.96
CA ASN A 89 1.95 -3.45 6.39
C ASN A 89 1.32 -4.44 5.42
N LYS A 90 0.14 -4.14 4.92
CA LYS A 90 -0.52 -5.02 3.95
C LYS A 90 0.21 -5.04 2.61
N TYR A 91 0.75 -3.91 2.19
CA TYR A 91 1.58 -3.83 1.00
C TYR A 91 2.82 -4.73 1.14
N ILE A 92 3.54 -4.55 2.25
CA ILE A 92 4.75 -5.33 2.54
C ILE A 92 4.43 -6.83 2.57
N GLN A 93 3.35 -7.19 3.24
CA GLN A 93 2.90 -8.58 3.35
C GLN A 93 2.62 -9.17 1.98
N LYS A 94 1.93 -8.42 1.13
CA LYS A 94 1.60 -8.90 -0.22
C LYS A 94 2.85 -9.08 -1.07
N VAL A 95 3.80 -8.15 -1.02
CA VAL A 95 5.06 -8.28 -1.76
C VAL A 95 5.84 -9.49 -1.27
N ASN A 96 5.88 -9.73 0.05
CA ASN A 96 6.52 -10.91 0.60
C ASN A 96 5.89 -12.21 0.09
N GLN A 97 4.57 -12.26 0.01
CA GLN A 97 3.86 -13.41 -0.56
C GLN A 97 4.26 -13.63 -2.02
N LEU A 98 4.37 -12.55 -2.78
CA LEU A 98 4.78 -12.64 -4.18
C LEU A 98 6.21 -13.15 -4.30
N ILE A 99 7.12 -12.63 -3.47
CA ILE A 99 8.52 -13.09 -3.46
C ILE A 99 8.58 -14.59 -3.17
N GLU A 100 7.86 -15.05 -2.15
CA GLU A 100 7.83 -16.47 -1.78
C GLU A 100 7.27 -17.33 -2.91
N SER A 101 6.33 -16.83 -3.70
CA SER A 101 5.72 -17.60 -4.76
C SER A 101 6.68 -17.90 -5.92
N TYR A 102 7.83 -17.21 -5.98
CA TYR A 102 8.82 -17.42 -7.03
C TYR A 102 10.00 -18.31 -6.59
N LYS A 103 9.96 -18.81 -5.37
CA LYS A 103 11.04 -19.67 -4.86
C LYS A 103 10.82 -21.12 -5.22
#